data_a959fc661ccb09b71cc1cf7f66002ac4
#
_entry.id   a959fc661ccb09b71cc1cf7f66002ac4
#
_cell.length_a   1.000
_cell.length_b   1.000
_cell.length_c   1.000
_cell.angle_alpha   90.00
_cell.angle_beta   90.00
_cell.angle_gamma   90.00
#
_symmetry.space_group_name_H-M   'P 1'
#
loop_
_entity.id
_entity.type
_entity.pdbx_description
1 polymer ?
#
loop_
_entity_poly.entity_id
_entity_poly.type
_entity_poly.pdbx_seq_one_letter_code
_entity_poly.pdbx_strand_id
1 'polypeptide(L)'
;MLYYLKNYPLTLTIVAIICYLSFFTPPETDGVEIPHMDKLVHLCMDGGLCLVIWFEYLRKHKSISFKKMLIGGILLPITMSGCIELLQEHCTENPGGDWMDLIANMIGIISAAAIGYYILRPYFKKKRNAGYSHERPTQ
;
A
#
# COMPACT_ATOMS: atom_id res chain seq x y z
N MET A 1 15.12 11.20 7.20
CA MET A 1 14.19 10.40 8.01
C MET A 1 13.00 11.23 8.50
N LEU A 2 13.17 12.33 9.20
CA LEU A 2 12.11 13.24 9.66
C LEU A 2 11.13 13.71 8.57
N TYR A 3 11.60 13.90 7.33
CA TYR A 3 10.75 14.26 6.20
C TYR A 3 9.67 13.23 5.92
N TYR A 4 10.02 11.94 5.88
CA TYR A 4 9.06 10.86 5.60
C TYR A 4 8.10 10.66 6.76
N LEU A 5 8.56 10.71 8.01
CA LEU A 5 7.72 10.65 9.21
C LEU A 5 6.64 11.73 9.23
N LYS A 6 7.00 12.95 8.85
CA LYS A 6 6.06 14.08 8.80
C LYS A 6 5.12 14.03 7.60
N ASN A 7 5.57 13.42 6.49
CA ASN A 7 4.86 13.51 5.22
C ASN A 7 4.06 12.25 4.87
N TYR A 8 4.44 11.09 5.41
CA TYR A 8 3.82 9.80 5.12
C TYR A 8 3.51 9.02 6.40
N PRO A 9 2.82 9.63 7.39
CA PRO A 9 2.57 8.96 8.67
C PRO A 9 1.67 7.74 8.53
N LEU A 10 0.64 7.77 7.68
CA LEU A 10 -0.26 6.64 7.47
C LEU A 10 0.46 5.48 6.78
N THR A 11 1.26 5.77 5.75
CA THR A 11 2.10 4.76 5.09
C THR A 11 3.01 4.06 6.09
N LEU A 12 3.70 4.80 6.95
CA LEU A 12 4.61 4.23 7.95
C LEU A 12 3.87 3.40 9.00
N THR A 13 2.69 3.85 9.42
CA THR A 13 1.84 3.10 10.36
C THR A 13 1.40 1.77 9.74
N ILE A 14 0.96 1.77 8.47
CA ILE A 14 0.54 0.55 7.79
C ILE A 14 1.73 -0.40 7.59
N VAL A 15 2.89 0.10 7.20
CA VAL A 15 4.11 -0.73 7.10
C VAL A 15 4.44 -1.39 8.44
N ALA A 16 4.36 -0.65 9.55
CA ALA A 16 4.58 -1.22 10.88
C ALA A 16 3.54 -2.30 11.23
N ILE A 17 2.27 -2.08 10.89
CA ILE A 17 1.20 -3.07 11.09
C ILE A 17 1.45 -4.31 10.24
N ILE A 18 1.81 -4.16 8.96
CA ILE A 18 2.13 -5.29 8.06
C ILE A 18 3.29 -6.10 8.64
N CYS A 19 4.39 -5.46 9.01
CA CYS A 19 5.52 -6.15 9.62
C CYS A 19 5.11 -6.87 10.91
N TYR A 20 4.32 -6.24 11.76
CA TYR A 20 3.83 -6.87 12.99
C TYR A 20 3.00 -8.11 12.68
N LEU A 21 1.99 -7.99 11.82
CA LEU A 21 1.11 -9.11 11.47
C LEU A 21 1.86 -10.25 10.76
N SER A 22 2.85 -9.92 9.93
CA SER A 22 3.65 -10.92 9.21
C SER A 22 4.52 -11.78 10.12
N PHE A 23 4.99 -11.25 11.26
CA PHE A 23 5.90 -11.98 12.17
C PHE A 23 5.26 -12.41 13.49
N PHE A 24 4.13 -11.83 13.86
CA PHE A 24 3.41 -12.11 15.11
C PHE A 24 2.01 -12.66 14.86
N THR A 25 1.85 -13.48 13.83
CA THR A 25 0.58 -14.18 13.60
C THR A 25 0.29 -15.09 14.80
N PRO A 26 -0.88 -15.00 15.43
CA PRO A 26 -1.25 -15.89 16.53
C PRO A 26 -1.26 -17.34 16.05
N PRO A 27 -0.94 -18.33 16.93
CA PRO A 27 -1.03 -19.73 16.57
C PRO A 27 -2.46 -20.05 16.11
N GLU A 28 -2.54 -20.96 15.15
CA GLU A 28 -3.79 -21.39 14.52
C GLU A 28 -4.87 -21.66 15.58
N THR A 29 -5.89 -20.83 15.61
CA THR A 29 -7.11 -21.17 16.32
C THR A 29 -7.89 -22.15 15.46
N ASP A 30 -8.44 -23.22 16.06
CA ASP A 30 -9.29 -24.25 15.44
C ASP A 30 -10.56 -23.64 14.77
N GLY A 31 -10.35 -22.72 13.88
CA GLY A 31 -11.37 -22.04 13.08
C GLY A 31 -11.48 -22.70 11.71
N VAL A 32 -12.65 -22.58 11.12
CA VAL A 32 -12.92 -23.04 9.76
C VAL A 32 -11.87 -22.47 8.82
N GLU A 33 -10.96 -23.28 8.31
CA GLU A 33 -10.03 -22.89 7.27
C GLU A 33 -10.80 -22.53 6.01
N ILE A 34 -10.91 -21.23 5.74
CA ILE A 34 -11.47 -20.77 4.47
C ILE A 34 -10.34 -20.83 3.43
N PRO A 35 -10.47 -21.71 2.41
CA PRO A 35 -9.45 -21.82 1.37
C PRO A 35 -9.12 -20.45 0.76
N HIS A 36 -7.84 -20.16 0.62
CA HIS A 36 -7.32 -18.92 0.02
C HIS A 36 -7.60 -17.62 0.81
N MET A 37 -8.05 -17.68 2.06
CA MET A 37 -8.23 -16.48 2.90
C MET A 37 -6.91 -15.75 3.09
N ASP A 38 -5.83 -16.48 3.27
CA ASP A 38 -4.48 -15.95 3.40
C ASP A 38 -4.09 -15.07 2.22
N LYS A 39 -4.25 -15.55 1.00
CA LYS A 39 -3.99 -14.79 -0.24
C LYS A 39 -4.83 -13.53 -0.38
N LEU A 40 -6.07 -13.57 0.10
CA LEU A 40 -6.94 -12.39 0.13
C LEU A 40 -6.43 -11.36 1.14
N VAL A 41 -5.95 -11.79 2.30
CA VAL A 41 -5.35 -10.92 3.32
C VAL A 41 -4.11 -10.24 2.75
N HIS A 42 -3.19 -10.98 2.13
CA HIS A 42 -1.99 -10.44 1.48
C HIS A 42 -2.34 -9.41 0.40
N LEU A 43 -3.27 -9.73 -0.49
CA LEU A 43 -3.76 -8.82 -1.53
C LEU A 43 -4.33 -7.52 -0.94
N CYS A 44 -5.14 -7.61 0.12
CA CYS A 44 -5.76 -6.47 0.76
C CYS A 44 -4.74 -5.61 1.53
N MET A 45 -3.78 -6.23 2.21
CA MET A 45 -2.77 -5.54 3.00
C MET A 45 -1.85 -4.70 2.09
N ASP A 46 -1.27 -5.30 1.08
CA ASP A 46 -0.34 -4.60 0.17
C ASP A 46 -1.07 -3.68 -0.81
N GLY A 47 -2.26 -4.06 -1.27
CA GLY A 47 -3.14 -3.18 -2.02
C GLY A 47 -3.54 -1.95 -1.21
N GLY A 48 -3.91 -2.14 0.07
CA GLY A 48 -4.22 -1.06 1.00
C GLY A 48 -3.04 -0.13 1.24
N LEU A 49 -1.84 -0.69 1.46
CA LEU A 49 -0.60 0.08 1.58
C LEU A 49 -0.37 0.96 0.35
N CYS A 50 -0.47 0.38 -0.85
CA CYS A 50 -0.27 1.10 -2.11
C CYS A 50 -1.31 2.24 -2.28
N LEU A 51 -2.60 2.01 -1.95
CA LEU A 51 -3.63 3.05 -1.99
C LEU A 51 -3.32 4.21 -1.03
N VAL A 52 -2.83 3.91 0.17
CA VAL A 52 -2.46 4.95 1.14
C VAL A 52 -1.25 5.75 0.67
N ILE A 53 -0.24 5.11 0.06
CA ILE A 53 0.88 5.80 -0.56
C ILE A 53 0.39 6.77 -1.65
N TRP A 54 -0.53 6.33 -2.53
CA TRP A 54 -1.14 7.16 -3.55
C TRP A 54 -1.91 8.34 -2.94
N PHE A 55 -2.72 8.09 -1.92
CA PHE A 55 -3.50 9.11 -1.23
C PHE A 55 -2.61 10.19 -0.61
N GLU A 56 -1.58 9.79 0.18
CA GLU A 56 -0.67 10.72 0.83
C GLU A 56 0.16 11.50 -0.18
N TYR A 57 0.61 10.85 -1.26
CA TYR A 57 1.34 11.51 -2.32
C TYR A 57 0.50 12.57 -3.04
N LEU A 58 -0.73 12.22 -3.46
CA LEU A 58 -1.65 13.12 -4.16
C LEU A 58 -2.13 14.28 -3.29
N ARG A 59 -2.26 14.06 -2.00
CA ARG A 59 -2.61 15.11 -1.05
C ARG A 59 -1.53 16.19 -0.97
N LYS A 60 -0.27 15.83 -1.13
CA LYS A 60 0.87 16.75 -0.95
C LYS A 60 1.44 17.31 -2.25
N HIS A 61 1.35 16.58 -3.34
CA HIS A 61 1.96 16.98 -4.60
C HIS A 61 0.91 17.39 -5.62
N LYS A 62 1.09 18.60 -6.21
CA LYS A 62 0.20 19.11 -7.28
C LYS A 62 0.38 18.36 -8.60
N SER A 63 1.58 17.87 -8.87
CA SER A 63 1.93 17.09 -10.08
C SER A 63 2.42 15.71 -9.72
N ILE A 64 2.10 14.73 -10.55
CA ILE A 64 2.59 13.36 -10.39
C ILE A 64 3.92 13.24 -11.11
N SER A 65 4.94 12.81 -10.38
CA SER A 65 6.16 12.31 -10.96
C SER A 65 6.01 10.80 -11.17
N PHE A 66 5.89 10.36 -12.42
CA PHE A 66 5.74 8.95 -12.76
C PHE A 66 6.88 8.10 -12.15
N LYS A 67 8.13 8.59 -12.24
CA LYS A 67 9.29 7.91 -11.66
C LYS A 67 9.18 7.70 -10.15
N LYS A 68 8.72 8.73 -9.40
CA LYS A 68 8.54 8.62 -7.94
C LYS A 68 7.43 7.64 -7.58
N MET A 69 6.34 7.64 -8.34
CA MET A 69 5.23 6.71 -8.10
C MET A 69 5.55 5.28 -8.49
N LEU A 70 6.31 5.08 -9.58
CA LEU A 70 6.78 3.75 -9.95
C LEU A 70 7.69 3.17 -8.87
N ILE A 71 8.66 3.94 -8.40
CA ILE A 71 9.61 3.47 -7.39
C ILE A 71 8.94 3.35 -6.01
N GLY A 72 8.30 4.42 -5.52
CA GLY A 72 7.78 4.46 -4.16
C GLY A 72 6.41 3.81 -3.99
N GLY A 73 5.58 3.81 -5.03
CA GLY A 73 4.21 3.29 -4.97
C GLY A 73 4.04 1.87 -5.53
N ILE A 74 5.04 1.34 -6.24
CA ILE A 74 4.97 0.00 -6.83
C ILE A 74 6.19 -0.83 -6.46
N LEU A 75 7.40 -0.41 -6.86
CA LEU A 75 8.60 -1.24 -6.68
C LEU A 75 8.95 -1.43 -5.20
N LEU A 76 8.87 -0.37 -4.40
CA LEU A 76 9.20 -0.44 -2.98
C LEU A 76 8.26 -1.38 -2.21
N PRO A 77 6.92 -1.30 -2.33
CA PRO A 77 6.02 -2.27 -1.73
C PRO A 77 6.26 -3.72 -2.19
N ILE A 78 6.46 -3.96 -3.49
CA ILE A 78 6.77 -5.30 -4.02
C ILE A 78 8.06 -5.85 -3.40
N THR A 79 9.12 -5.03 -3.34
CA THR A 79 10.39 -5.45 -2.75
C THR A 79 10.23 -5.74 -1.26
N MET A 80 9.49 -4.91 -0.54
CA MET A 80 9.20 -5.10 0.89
C MET A 80 8.45 -6.41 1.12
N SER A 81 7.39 -6.66 0.35
CA SER A 81 6.60 -7.88 0.41
C SER A 81 7.45 -9.12 0.12
N GLY A 82 8.24 -9.09 -0.95
CA GLY A 82 9.15 -10.20 -1.27
C GLY A 82 10.20 -10.46 -0.17
N CYS A 83 10.71 -9.42 0.48
CA CYS A 83 11.61 -9.58 1.63
C CYS A 83 10.88 -10.21 2.84
N ILE A 84 9.65 -9.82 3.10
CA ILE A 84 8.83 -10.40 4.19
C ILE A 84 8.61 -11.90 3.93
N GLU A 85 8.18 -12.27 2.71
CA GLU A 85 7.96 -13.68 2.34
C GLU A 85 9.24 -14.52 2.52
N LEU A 86 10.39 -14.02 2.04
CA LEU A 86 11.67 -14.69 2.22
C LEU A 86 12.06 -14.86 3.69
N LEU A 87 11.79 -13.85 4.51
CA LEU A 87 12.05 -13.92 5.94
C LEU A 87 11.10 -14.90 6.65
N GLN A 88 9.83 -14.94 6.25
CA GLN A 88 8.86 -15.91 6.78
C GLN A 88 9.28 -17.35 6.44
N GLU A 89 9.71 -17.60 5.20
CA GLU A 89 10.17 -18.92 4.79
C GLU A 89 11.42 -19.41 5.56
N HIS A 90 12.35 -18.50 5.91
CA HIS A 90 13.64 -18.87 6.46
C HIS A 90 13.79 -18.64 7.97
N CYS A 91 12.97 -17.77 8.56
CA CYS A 91 13.15 -17.31 9.94
C CYS A 91 11.97 -17.65 10.87
N THR A 92 10.90 -18.27 10.37
CA THR A 92 9.77 -18.70 11.21
C THR A 92 9.75 -20.21 11.37
N GLU A 93 9.28 -20.69 12.52
CA GLU A 93 9.16 -22.14 12.80
C GLU A 93 8.10 -22.82 11.92
N ASN A 94 7.14 -22.06 11.41
CA ASN A 94 6.18 -22.47 10.40
C ASN A 94 6.51 -21.76 9.09
N PRO A 95 7.21 -22.42 8.14
CA PRO A 95 7.52 -21.81 6.85
C PRO A 95 6.23 -21.57 6.06
N GLY A 96 5.71 -20.35 6.15
CA GLY A 96 4.48 -19.90 5.49
C GLY A 96 4.72 -19.10 4.23
N GLY A 97 5.98 -18.89 3.85
CA GLY A 97 6.32 -18.17 2.62
C GLY A 97 5.87 -18.94 1.38
N ASP A 98 4.85 -18.42 0.68
CA ASP A 98 4.32 -19.02 -0.55
C ASP A 98 4.47 -18.03 -1.72
N TRP A 99 5.00 -18.51 -2.84
CA TRP A 99 5.06 -17.74 -4.08
C TRP A 99 3.69 -17.22 -4.53
N MET A 100 2.62 -17.93 -4.17
CA MET A 100 1.25 -17.50 -4.48
C MET A 100 0.86 -16.26 -3.66
N ASP A 101 1.39 -16.10 -2.46
CA ASP A 101 1.15 -14.92 -1.61
C ASP A 101 1.88 -13.70 -2.17
N LEU A 102 3.11 -13.88 -2.66
CA LEU A 102 3.81 -12.83 -3.41
C LEU A 102 3.04 -12.40 -4.67
N ILE A 103 2.45 -13.35 -5.41
CA ILE A 103 1.62 -13.03 -6.58
C ILE A 103 0.36 -12.27 -6.14
N ALA A 104 -0.30 -12.67 -5.07
CA ALA A 104 -1.46 -11.97 -4.52
C ALA A 104 -1.10 -10.52 -4.11
N ASN A 105 0.03 -10.32 -3.44
CA ASN A 105 0.57 -9.03 -3.08
C ASN A 105 0.80 -8.14 -4.33
N MET A 106 1.44 -8.68 -5.36
CA MET A 106 1.66 -7.95 -6.63
C MET A 106 0.34 -7.55 -7.31
N ILE A 107 -0.65 -8.43 -7.34
CA ILE A 107 -1.97 -8.14 -7.90
C ILE A 107 -2.64 -7.02 -7.09
N GLY A 108 -2.57 -7.05 -5.76
CA GLY A 108 -3.08 -6.01 -4.88
C GLY A 108 -2.44 -4.65 -5.18
N ILE A 109 -1.11 -4.60 -5.25
CA ILE A 109 -0.33 -3.39 -5.52
C ILE A 109 -0.66 -2.80 -6.91
N ILE A 110 -0.70 -3.64 -7.95
CA ILE A 110 -0.98 -3.19 -9.33
C ILE A 110 -2.42 -2.67 -9.44
N SER A 111 -3.38 -3.38 -8.85
CA SER A 111 -4.78 -2.96 -8.82
C SER A 111 -4.96 -1.62 -8.09
N ALA A 112 -4.31 -1.48 -6.94
CA ALA A 112 -4.31 -0.25 -6.16
C ALA A 112 -3.64 0.92 -6.90
N ALA A 113 -2.54 0.66 -7.62
CA ALA A 113 -1.88 1.67 -8.45
C ALA A 113 -2.79 2.13 -9.60
N ALA A 114 -3.54 1.22 -10.24
CA ALA A 114 -4.53 1.56 -11.25
C ALA A 114 -5.66 2.43 -10.66
N ILE A 115 -6.20 2.07 -9.49
CA ILE A 115 -7.19 2.87 -8.76
C ILE A 115 -6.63 4.26 -8.41
N GLY A 116 -5.39 4.31 -7.92
CA GLY A 116 -4.69 5.55 -7.60
C GLY A 116 -4.58 6.48 -8.81
N TYR A 117 -4.21 5.94 -9.96
CA TYR A 117 -4.03 6.70 -11.18
C TYR A 117 -5.35 7.13 -11.83
N TYR A 118 -6.32 6.22 -11.97
CA TYR A 118 -7.55 6.48 -12.72
C TYR A 118 -8.67 7.08 -11.88
N ILE A 119 -8.69 6.86 -10.57
CA ILE A 119 -9.75 7.33 -9.66
C ILE A 119 -9.24 8.43 -8.73
N LEU A 120 -8.21 8.17 -7.92
CA LEU A 120 -7.77 9.15 -6.91
C LEU A 120 -7.16 10.40 -7.56
N ARG A 121 -6.35 10.25 -8.59
CA ARG A 121 -5.72 11.38 -9.29
C ARG A 121 -6.73 12.38 -9.84
N PRO A 122 -7.75 12.00 -10.65
CA PRO A 122 -8.73 12.95 -11.16
C PRO A 122 -9.56 13.57 -10.05
N TYR A 123 -9.91 12.80 -9.01
CA TYR A 123 -10.61 13.32 -7.84
C TYR A 123 -9.85 14.48 -7.16
N PHE A 124 -8.57 14.28 -6.84
CA PHE A 124 -7.75 15.31 -6.23
C PHE A 124 -7.51 16.51 -7.16
N LYS A 125 -7.39 16.28 -8.47
CA LYS A 125 -7.28 17.36 -9.46
C LYS A 125 -8.56 18.21 -9.50
N LYS A 126 -9.74 17.57 -9.53
CA LYS A 126 -11.04 18.26 -9.51
C LYS A 126 -11.24 19.08 -8.24
N LYS A 127 -10.94 18.49 -7.08
CA LYS A 127 -11.05 19.15 -5.77
C LYS A 127 -10.17 20.41 -5.69
N ARG A 128 -8.95 20.37 -6.19
CA ARG A 128 -8.05 21.53 -6.22
C ARG A 128 -8.56 22.64 -7.13
N ASN A 129 -9.05 22.30 -8.32
CA ASN A 129 -9.58 23.27 -9.25
C ASN A 129 -10.84 23.98 -8.71
N ALA A 130 -11.70 23.27 -8.00
CA ALA A 130 -12.88 23.84 -7.35
C ALA A 130 -12.50 24.83 -6.23
N GLY A 131 -11.44 24.57 -5.47
CA GLY A 131 -10.92 25.52 -4.47
C GLY A 131 -10.43 26.84 -5.09
N TYR A 132 -9.75 26.77 -6.22
CA TYR A 132 -9.25 27.99 -6.91
C TYR A 132 -10.36 28.84 -7.55
N SER A 133 -11.49 28.27 -7.93
CA SER A 133 -12.62 29.04 -8.48
C SER A 133 -13.40 29.83 -7.42
N HIS A 134 -13.32 29.41 -6.17
CA HIS A 134 -13.99 30.12 -5.05
C HIS A 134 -13.19 31.31 -4.50
N GLU A 135 -11.89 31.36 -4.77
CA GLU A 135 -10.98 32.41 -4.27
C GLU A 135 -10.77 33.57 -5.26
N ARG A 136 -11.40 33.56 -6.45
CA ARG A 136 -11.35 34.74 -7.34
C ARG A 136 -12.41 35.76 -6.92
N PRO A 137 -12.02 36.95 -6.41
CA PRO A 137 -12.97 38.03 -6.25
C PRO A 137 -13.51 38.40 -7.65
N THR A 138 -14.81 38.53 -7.77
CA THR A 138 -15.47 39.16 -8.92
C THR A 138 -14.95 40.59 -8.99
N GLN A 139 -14.11 40.88 -9.98
CA GLN A 139 -13.79 42.23 -10.38
C GLN A 139 -14.91 42.79 -11.26
#